data_eceac8ebb982b8943024705c162bfe0d
#
_entry.id   eceac8ebb982b8943024705c162bfe0d
#
_cell.length_a   1.000
_cell.length_b   1.000
_cell.length_c   1.000
_cell.angle_alpha   90.00
_cell.angle_beta   90.00
_cell.angle_gamma   90.00
#
_symmetry.space_group_name_H-M   'P 1'
#
loop_
_entity.id
_entity.type
_entity.pdbx_description
1 polymer ?
#
loop_
_entity_poly.entity_id
_entity_poly.type
_entity_poly.pdbx_seq_one_letter_code
_entity_poly.pdbx_strand_id
1 'polypeptide(L)'
;MIRPGRRDRGAERSLGPLESEVMNRLWAVDAPLTVRQMVDSLADKGLAYTTVMTVLDNLHRKGWAERDLVGRAYRYRPRISREEHVSQVMADALSSASDQHAALARFVDTMSPEEAALLRAILHDRQESA
;
A
#
# COMPACT_ATOMS: atom_id res chain seq x y z
N MET A 1 -1.69 27.87 6.25
CA MET A 1 -2.99 27.35 5.79
C MET A 1 -2.90 25.87 5.57
N ILE A 2 -3.73 25.10 6.23
CA ILE A 2 -3.75 23.63 6.12
C ILE A 2 -4.35 23.25 4.78
N ARG A 3 -3.62 22.46 4.01
CA ARG A 3 -4.15 21.93 2.74
C ARG A 3 -5.04 20.72 3.03
N PRO A 4 -6.37 20.82 2.82
CA PRO A 4 -7.27 19.71 3.15
C PRO A 4 -6.90 18.40 2.45
N GLY A 5 -6.46 18.47 1.20
CA GLY A 5 -6.12 17.29 0.43
C GLY A 5 -4.93 16.49 0.93
N ARG A 6 -4.01 17.11 1.65
CA ARG A 6 -2.84 16.40 2.21
C ARG A 6 -3.21 15.59 3.44
N ARG A 7 -4.12 16.12 4.25
CA ARG A 7 -4.62 15.45 5.44
C ARG A 7 -5.48 14.25 5.04
N ASP A 8 -6.28 14.43 4.00
CA ASP A 8 -7.13 13.37 3.47
C ASP A 8 -6.30 12.23 2.88
N ARG A 9 -5.19 12.55 2.19
CA ARG A 9 -4.30 11.52 1.66
C ARG A 9 -3.66 10.67 2.75
N GLY A 10 -3.27 11.29 3.86
CA GLY A 10 -2.72 10.56 5.00
C GLY A 10 -3.75 9.62 5.61
N ALA A 11 -4.98 10.10 5.79
CA ALA A 11 -6.09 9.30 6.30
C ALA A 11 -6.47 8.18 5.32
N GLU A 12 -6.49 8.48 4.01
CA GLU A 12 -6.80 7.51 2.97
C GLU A 12 -5.75 6.41 2.85
N ARG A 13 -4.50 6.71 3.18
CA ARG A 13 -3.40 5.73 3.15
C ARG A 13 -3.33 4.90 4.42
N SER A 14 -4.04 5.32 5.47
CA SER A 14 -4.08 4.57 6.71
C SER A 14 -5.08 3.43 6.60
N LEU A 15 -4.59 2.22 6.78
CA LEU A 15 -5.42 1.01 6.73
C LEU A 15 -5.61 0.46 8.14
N GLY A 16 -6.85 0.06 8.43
CA GLY A 16 -7.13 -0.72 9.62
C GLY A 16 -6.52 -2.13 9.51
N PRO A 17 -6.47 -2.88 10.63
CA PRO A 17 -5.86 -4.23 10.61
C PRO A 17 -6.48 -5.17 9.58
N LEU A 18 -7.79 -5.19 9.46
CA LEU A 18 -8.47 -6.06 8.52
C LEU A 18 -8.30 -5.60 7.08
N GLU A 19 -8.33 -4.28 6.85
CA GLU A 19 -8.05 -3.70 5.53
C GLU A 19 -6.64 -4.06 5.07
N SER A 20 -5.66 -4.00 5.97
CA SER A 20 -4.28 -4.38 5.66
C SER A 20 -4.17 -5.85 5.26
N GLU A 21 -4.87 -6.73 5.96
CA GLU A 21 -4.87 -8.15 5.63
C GLU A 21 -5.48 -8.42 4.26
N VAL A 22 -6.59 -7.77 3.95
CA VAL A 22 -7.26 -7.92 2.66
C VAL A 22 -6.35 -7.41 1.54
N MET A 23 -5.72 -6.24 1.73
CA MET A 23 -4.77 -5.73 0.74
C MET A 23 -3.57 -6.66 0.55
N ASN A 24 -3.05 -7.25 1.63
CA ASN A 24 -1.95 -8.21 1.53
C ASN A 24 -2.34 -9.41 0.67
N ARG A 25 -3.58 -9.88 0.78
CA ARG A 25 -4.07 -10.97 -0.06
C ARG A 25 -4.20 -10.56 -1.51
N LEU A 26 -4.70 -9.34 -1.79
CA LEU A 26 -4.78 -8.83 -3.15
C LEU A 26 -3.41 -8.72 -3.80
N TRP A 27 -2.40 -8.23 -3.04
CA TRP A 27 -1.04 -8.12 -3.56
C TRP A 27 -0.35 -9.48 -3.73
N ALA A 28 -0.78 -10.50 -3.00
CA ALA A 28 -0.15 -11.82 -3.05
C ALA A 28 -0.55 -12.64 -4.28
N VAL A 29 -1.62 -12.25 -4.97
CA VAL A 29 -2.11 -13.00 -6.13
C VAL A 29 -2.01 -12.13 -7.39
N ASP A 30 -1.84 -12.80 -8.53
CA ASP A 30 -1.67 -12.12 -9.82
C ASP A 30 -3.00 -11.91 -10.57
N ALA A 31 -4.11 -12.21 -9.93
CA ALA A 31 -5.43 -12.12 -10.55
C ALA A 31 -6.41 -11.41 -9.61
N PRO A 32 -7.40 -10.69 -10.15
CA PRO A 32 -8.44 -10.09 -9.32
C PRO A 32 -9.22 -11.15 -8.55
N LEU A 33 -9.71 -10.79 -7.37
CA LEU A 33 -10.47 -11.69 -6.51
C LEU A 33 -11.90 -11.18 -6.32
N THR A 34 -12.84 -12.11 -6.34
CA THR A 34 -14.22 -11.85 -5.92
C THR A 34 -14.30 -11.79 -4.38
N VAL A 35 -15.41 -11.28 -3.86
CA VAL A 35 -15.64 -11.30 -2.40
C VAL A 35 -15.59 -12.74 -1.88
N ARG A 36 -16.20 -13.69 -2.60
CA ARG A 36 -16.19 -15.10 -2.19
C ARG A 36 -14.77 -15.68 -2.14
N GLN A 37 -13.97 -15.39 -3.15
CA GLN A 37 -12.58 -15.84 -3.18
C GLN A 37 -11.77 -15.24 -2.02
N MET A 38 -12.03 -13.97 -1.69
CA MET A 38 -11.36 -13.33 -0.55
C MET A 38 -11.79 -13.98 0.77
N VAL A 39 -13.08 -14.25 0.95
CA VAL A 39 -13.57 -14.96 2.15
C VAL A 39 -12.87 -16.31 2.29
N ASP A 40 -12.77 -17.05 1.20
CA ASP A 40 -12.12 -18.36 1.20
C ASP A 40 -10.64 -18.24 1.55
N SER A 41 -9.95 -17.22 1.04
CA SER A 41 -8.54 -16.99 1.33
C SER A 41 -8.28 -16.61 2.80
N LEU A 42 -9.30 -16.11 3.49
CA LEU A 42 -9.25 -15.71 4.89
C LEU A 42 -10.04 -16.67 5.78
N ALA A 43 -10.20 -17.92 5.34
CA ALA A 43 -11.02 -18.92 6.04
C ALA A 43 -10.58 -19.14 7.49
N ASP A 44 -9.29 -19.02 7.76
CA ASP A 44 -8.71 -19.14 9.10
C ASP A 44 -9.22 -18.07 10.07
N LYS A 45 -9.69 -16.95 9.53
CA LYS A 45 -10.21 -15.82 10.34
C LYS A 45 -11.69 -15.95 10.65
N GLY A 46 -12.41 -16.84 9.96
CA GLY A 46 -13.83 -17.05 10.20
C GLY A 46 -14.69 -15.83 9.93
N LEU A 47 -14.32 -15.00 8.97
CA LEU A 47 -15.03 -13.76 8.68
C LEU A 47 -16.31 -14.00 7.87
N ALA A 48 -17.35 -13.23 8.20
CA ALA A 48 -18.60 -13.25 7.44
C ALA A 48 -18.39 -12.64 6.05
N TYR A 49 -19.12 -13.12 5.07
CA TYR A 49 -19.12 -12.59 3.70
C TYR A 49 -19.39 -11.09 3.69
N THR A 50 -20.38 -10.62 4.45
CA THR A 50 -20.73 -9.21 4.49
C THR A 50 -19.62 -8.35 5.09
N THR A 51 -18.86 -8.87 6.05
CA THR A 51 -17.71 -8.16 6.61
C THR A 51 -16.63 -7.95 5.55
N VAL A 52 -16.29 -9.00 4.84
CA VAL A 52 -15.27 -8.94 3.77
C VAL A 52 -15.74 -8.03 2.63
N MET A 53 -17.01 -8.12 2.25
CA MET A 53 -17.60 -7.25 1.24
C MET A 53 -17.47 -5.77 1.63
N THR A 54 -17.77 -5.44 2.89
CA THR A 54 -17.66 -4.07 3.39
C THR A 54 -16.22 -3.58 3.36
N VAL A 55 -15.27 -4.44 3.76
CA VAL A 55 -13.85 -4.09 3.73
C VAL A 55 -13.38 -3.80 2.31
N LEU A 56 -13.73 -4.66 1.36
CA LEU A 56 -13.36 -4.47 -0.05
C LEU A 56 -13.99 -3.21 -0.63
N ASP A 57 -15.26 -2.95 -0.30
CA ASP A 57 -15.93 -1.72 -0.72
C ASP A 57 -15.23 -0.48 -0.16
N ASN A 58 -14.83 -0.52 1.11
CA ASN A 58 -14.08 0.58 1.74
C ASN A 58 -12.74 0.80 1.04
N LEU A 59 -12.02 -0.27 0.73
CA LEU A 59 -10.74 -0.18 0.02
C LEU A 59 -10.92 0.43 -1.38
N HIS A 60 -11.99 0.07 -2.05
CA HIS A 60 -12.32 0.67 -3.35
C HIS A 60 -12.59 2.17 -3.21
N ARG A 61 -13.43 2.55 -2.24
CA ARG A 61 -13.78 3.96 -2.03
C ARG A 61 -12.57 4.80 -1.61
N LYS A 62 -11.64 4.22 -0.85
CA LYS A 62 -10.41 4.88 -0.43
C LYS A 62 -9.36 4.96 -1.54
N GLY A 63 -9.59 4.30 -2.68
CA GLY A 63 -8.67 4.31 -3.79
C GLY A 63 -7.53 3.31 -3.69
N TRP A 64 -7.61 2.34 -2.78
CA TRP A 64 -6.62 1.27 -2.63
C TRP A 64 -6.82 0.14 -3.63
N ALA A 65 -8.07 -0.17 -3.93
CA ALA A 65 -8.44 -1.25 -4.82
C ALA A 65 -9.30 -0.73 -5.95
N GLU A 66 -9.13 -1.33 -7.11
CA GLU A 66 -10.03 -1.14 -8.24
C GLU A 66 -10.91 -2.37 -8.37
N ARG A 67 -12.06 -2.22 -8.99
CA ARG A 67 -12.97 -3.34 -9.22
C ARG A 67 -13.62 -3.27 -10.58
N ASP A 68 -13.89 -4.43 -11.13
CA ASP A 68 -14.63 -4.59 -12.37
C ASP A 68 -15.80 -5.54 -12.14
N LEU A 69 -16.93 -5.22 -12.73
CA LEU A 69 -18.09 -6.12 -12.69
C LEU A 69 -17.94 -7.16 -13.79
N VAL A 70 -17.86 -8.42 -13.37
CA VAL A 70 -17.80 -9.55 -14.30
C VAL A 70 -19.00 -10.46 -14.01
N GLY A 71 -19.97 -10.47 -14.91
CA GLY A 71 -21.25 -11.09 -14.63
C GLY A 71 -21.99 -10.32 -13.53
N ARG A 72 -22.26 -11.01 -12.41
CA ARG A 72 -22.96 -10.42 -11.27
C ARG A 72 -22.05 -10.15 -10.08
N ALA A 73 -20.76 -10.38 -10.23
CA ALA A 73 -19.81 -10.24 -9.13
C ALA A 73 -18.74 -9.22 -9.48
N TYR A 74 -18.38 -8.41 -8.50
CA TYR A 74 -17.21 -7.56 -8.61
C TYR A 74 -15.96 -8.38 -8.37
N ARG A 75 -14.92 -8.07 -9.14
CA ARG A 75 -13.57 -8.59 -8.94
C ARG A 75 -12.66 -7.43 -8.59
N TYR A 76 -11.92 -7.59 -7.50
CA TYR A 76 -11.08 -6.54 -6.93
C TYR A 76 -9.62 -6.83 -7.19
N ARG A 77 -8.86 -5.78 -7.49
CA ARG A 77 -7.40 -5.85 -7.68
C ARG A 77 -6.77 -4.64 -7.01
N PRO A 78 -5.47 -4.70 -6.64
CA PRO A 78 -4.77 -3.52 -6.13
C PRO A 78 -4.72 -2.44 -7.21
N ARG A 79 -4.89 -1.19 -6.80
CA ARG A 79 -4.70 -0.05 -7.71
C ARG A 79 -3.23 0.20 -7.97
N ILE A 80 -2.40 0.04 -6.94
CA ILE A 80 -0.95 0.23 -7.04
C ILE A 80 -0.25 -1.01 -6.47
N SER A 81 1.01 -1.20 -6.86
CA SER A 81 1.80 -2.32 -6.33
C SER A 81 2.13 -2.12 -4.85
N ARG A 82 2.52 -3.21 -4.19
CA ARG A 82 3.01 -3.15 -2.80
C ARG A 82 4.21 -2.22 -2.71
N GLU A 83 5.13 -2.31 -3.66
CA GLU A 83 6.36 -1.52 -3.68
C GLU A 83 6.04 -0.03 -3.85
N GLU A 84 5.09 0.30 -4.70
CA GLU A 84 4.64 1.68 -4.86
C GLU A 84 4.00 2.21 -3.59
N HIS A 85 3.20 1.38 -2.92
CA HIS A 85 2.61 1.73 -1.63
C HIS A 85 3.70 1.99 -0.58
N VAL A 86 4.68 1.10 -0.46
CA VAL A 86 5.78 1.26 0.49
C VAL A 86 6.54 2.55 0.20
N SER A 87 6.81 2.84 -1.08
CA SER A 87 7.47 4.07 -1.49
C SER A 87 6.70 5.32 -1.03
N GLN A 88 5.38 5.30 -1.16
CA GLN A 88 4.54 6.42 -0.72
C GLN A 88 4.60 6.60 0.80
N VAL A 89 4.58 5.50 1.55
CA VAL A 89 4.69 5.54 3.02
C VAL A 89 6.04 6.12 3.44
N MET A 90 7.12 5.70 2.77
CA MET A 90 8.46 6.22 3.05
C MET A 90 8.54 7.72 2.78
N ALA A 91 7.99 8.17 1.64
CA ALA A 91 7.99 9.59 1.30
C ALA A 91 7.18 10.42 2.30
N ASP A 92 6.03 9.92 2.72
CA ASP A 92 5.20 10.61 3.71
C ASP A 92 5.91 10.70 5.07
N ALA A 93 6.56 9.62 5.48
CA ALA A 93 7.32 9.61 6.73
C ALA A 93 8.45 10.65 6.68
N LEU A 94 9.20 10.70 5.58
CA LEU A 94 10.28 11.66 5.41
C LEU A 94 9.76 13.09 5.44
N SER A 95 8.63 13.35 4.79
CA SER A 95 8.06 14.70 4.73
C SER A 95 7.57 15.19 6.09
N SER A 96 7.34 14.31 7.05
CA SER A 96 6.91 14.66 8.40
C SER A 96 8.08 15.10 9.30
N ALA A 97 9.32 14.86 8.87
CA ALA A 97 10.49 15.25 9.66
C ALA A 97 10.71 16.76 9.60
N SER A 98 11.03 17.36 10.75
CA SER A 98 11.40 18.78 10.80
C SER A 98 12.79 19.02 10.20
N ASP A 99 13.66 18.00 10.27
CA ASP A 99 14.99 18.03 9.65
C ASP A 99 15.14 16.76 8.79
N GLN A 100 14.87 16.90 7.50
CA GLN A 100 14.91 15.78 6.57
C GLN A 100 16.32 15.21 6.38
N HIS A 101 17.33 16.08 6.41
CA HIS A 101 18.73 15.61 6.31
C HIS A 101 19.06 14.69 7.48
N ALA A 102 18.72 15.09 8.70
CA ALA A 102 18.98 14.27 9.89
C ALA A 102 18.22 12.94 9.83
N ALA A 103 16.97 12.97 9.38
CA ALA A 103 16.17 11.77 9.26
C ALA A 103 16.77 10.79 8.24
N LEU A 104 17.19 11.30 7.09
CA LEU A 104 17.85 10.48 6.06
C LEU A 104 19.16 9.88 6.55
N ALA A 105 19.98 10.70 7.23
CA ALA A 105 21.26 10.22 7.75
C ALA A 105 21.06 9.07 8.73
N ARG A 106 20.10 9.20 9.63
CA ARG A 106 19.79 8.12 10.59
C ARG A 106 19.23 6.88 9.90
N PHE A 107 18.42 7.07 8.89
CA PHE A 107 17.88 5.95 8.12
C PHE A 107 18.99 5.16 7.43
N VAL A 108 19.92 5.87 6.79
CA VAL A 108 21.07 5.26 6.15
C VAL A 108 21.91 4.45 7.14
N ASP A 109 22.06 4.97 8.38
CA ASP A 109 22.80 4.26 9.43
C ASP A 109 22.13 2.93 9.83
N THR A 110 20.83 2.76 9.59
CA THR A 110 20.15 1.49 9.89
C THR A 110 20.31 0.46 8.78
N MET A 111 20.83 0.84 7.64
CA MET A 111 20.94 -0.04 6.49
C MET A 111 22.04 -1.09 6.66
N SER A 112 21.80 -2.28 6.15
CA SER A 112 22.83 -3.30 5.99
C SER A 112 23.79 -2.89 4.88
N PRO A 113 25.00 -3.48 4.81
CA PRO A 113 25.91 -3.21 3.68
C PRO A 113 25.27 -3.51 2.34
N GLU A 114 24.44 -4.53 2.24
CA GLU A 114 23.74 -4.91 1.01
C GLU A 114 22.72 -3.85 0.60
N GLU A 115 21.95 -3.36 1.57
CA GLU A 115 20.96 -2.29 1.32
C GLU A 115 21.64 -0.99 0.91
N ALA A 116 22.74 -0.64 1.57
CA ALA A 116 23.50 0.56 1.24
C ALA A 116 24.10 0.47 -0.17
N ALA A 117 24.61 -0.70 -0.56
CA ALA A 117 25.12 -0.92 -1.91
C ALA A 117 24.02 -0.80 -2.96
N LEU A 118 22.84 -1.34 -2.66
CA LEU A 118 21.67 -1.22 -3.55
C LEU A 118 21.26 0.25 -3.72
N LEU A 119 21.22 1.00 -2.63
CA LEU A 119 20.86 2.42 -2.69
C LEU A 119 21.87 3.20 -3.53
N ARG A 120 23.18 2.94 -3.33
CA ARG A 120 24.21 3.60 -4.14
C ARG A 120 24.04 3.32 -5.63
N ALA A 121 23.72 2.07 -5.99
CA ALA A 121 23.51 1.69 -7.39
C ALA A 121 22.31 2.41 -7.98
N ILE A 122 21.19 2.50 -7.23
CA ILE A 122 19.98 3.20 -7.69
C ILE A 122 20.28 4.68 -7.93
N LEU A 123 20.97 5.34 -7.00
CA LEU A 123 21.30 6.75 -7.11
C LEU A 123 22.25 7.02 -8.28
N HIS A 124 23.21 6.12 -8.48
CA HIS A 124 24.17 6.22 -9.61
C HIS A 124 23.44 6.12 -10.96
N ASP A 125 22.55 5.15 -11.09
CA ASP A 125 21.77 4.96 -12.32
C ASP A 125 20.90 6.18 -12.63
N ARG A 126 20.34 6.81 -11.59
CA ARG A 126 19.51 8.01 -11.75
C ARG A 126 20.33 9.21 -12.21
N GLN A 127 21.57 9.34 -11.73
CA GLN A 127 22.48 10.41 -12.17
C GLN A 127 22.86 10.27 -13.64
N GLU A 128 23.10 9.05 -14.11
CA GLU A 128 23.43 8.78 -15.51
C GLU A 128 22.23 9.01 -16.44
N SER A 129 21.00 8.82 -15.94
CA SER A 129 19.78 8.99 -16.72
C SER A 129 19.34 10.46 -16.79
N ALA A 130 19.90 11.34 -15.98
CA ALA A 130 19.58 12.76 -15.95
C ALA A 130 20.41 13.60 -16.98
#